data_0a6e4166cf2a521d76cca0bbaa37e67c
#
_entry.id   0a6e4166cf2a521d76cca0bbaa37e67c
#
_cell.length_a   1.000
_cell.length_b   1.000
_cell.length_c   1.000
_cell.angle_alpha   90.00
_cell.angle_beta   90.00
_cell.angle_gamma   90.00
#
_symmetry.space_group_name_H-M   'P 1'
#
loop_
_entity.id
_entity.type
_entity.pdbx_description
1 polymer ?
#
loop_
_entity_poly.entity_id
_entity_poly.type
_entity_poly.pdbx_seq_one_letter_code
_entity_poly.pdbx_strand_id
1 'polypeptide(L)'
;MVEPAYNLRAMDALQIGAESVGRDFDEIDRPQLIVCSVDEDRQAALDGARLLLTQYLGQQPHIMAASGVTDELLNEIHQVLTWPATHEEVIAASKLVPDDVVQRCTASGTPEEAKEKVKEYIDTGCTTPILYPLGPNVELMIDTFSGWKP
;
A
#
# COMPACT_ATOMS: atom_id res chain seq x y z
N MET A 1 4.56 -2.35 -0.61
CA MET A 1 3.56 -1.37 -0.15
C MET A 1 4.28 -0.12 0.29
N VAL A 2 3.84 1.04 -0.15
CA VAL A 2 4.38 2.36 0.22
C VAL A 2 3.21 3.33 0.25
N GLU A 3 3.32 4.42 0.99
CA GLU A 3 2.34 5.50 0.90
C GLU A 3 2.47 6.27 -0.43
N PRO A 4 1.42 6.92 -0.93
CA PRO A 4 1.50 7.70 -2.18
C PRO A 4 2.59 8.78 -2.17
N ALA A 5 2.79 9.47 -1.06
CA ALA A 5 3.83 10.50 -0.93
C ALA A 5 5.27 9.97 -1.14
N TYR A 6 5.53 8.68 -0.89
CA TYR A 6 6.81 8.05 -1.20
C TYR A 6 7.11 8.09 -2.71
N ASN A 7 6.07 7.98 -3.55
CA ASN A 7 6.21 7.99 -5.00
C ASN A 7 6.85 9.27 -5.52
N LEU A 8 6.55 10.42 -4.94
CA LEU A 8 7.11 11.69 -5.40
C LEU A 8 8.64 11.65 -5.44
N ARG A 9 9.25 11.10 -4.39
CA ARG A 9 10.73 10.94 -4.34
C ARG A 9 11.24 9.91 -5.35
N ALA A 10 10.47 8.86 -5.60
CA ALA A 10 10.82 7.85 -6.60
C ALA A 10 10.70 8.42 -8.02
N MET A 11 9.69 9.27 -8.28
CA MET A 11 9.51 9.93 -9.57
C MET A 11 10.69 10.88 -9.88
N ASP A 12 11.15 11.67 -8.93
CA ASP A 12 12.33 12.53 -9.08
C ASP A 12 13.56 11.72 -9.50
N ALA A 13 13.82 10.60 -8.83
CA ALA A 13 14.95 9.72 -9.14
C ALA A 13 14.82 9.07 -10.54
N LEU A 14 13.61 8.65 -10.92
CA LEU A 14 13.33 8.10 -12.24
C LEU A 14 13.51 9.15 -13.35
N GLN A 15 13.05 10.38 -13.12
CA GLN A 15 13.21 11.48 -14.07
C GLN A 15 14.70 11.79 -14.32
N ILE A 16 15.48 11.94 -13.25
CA ILE A 16 16.93 12.17 -13.34
C ILE A 16 17.60 11.02 -14.13
N GLY A 17 17.22 9.78 -13.85
CA GLY A 17 17.73 8.61 -14.55
C GLY A 17 17.40 8.60 -16.05
N ALA A 18 16.15 8.93 -16.40
CA ALA A 18 15.72 9.03 -17.80
C ALA A 18 16.47 10.11 -18.58
N GLU A 19 16.53 11.31 -18.01
CA GLU A 19 17.21 12.46 -18.60
C GLU A 19 18.73 12.19 -18.81
N SER A 20 19.37 11.46 -17.91
CA SER A 20 20.80 11.12 -18.00
C SER A 20 21.16 10.32 -19.24
N VAL A 21 20.19 9.61 -19.84
CA VAL A 21 20.35 8.80 -21.05
C VAL A 21 19.55 9.35 -22.23
N GLY A 22 19.00 10.56 -22.11
CA GLY A 22 18.21 11.23 -23.17
C GLY A 22 16.87 10.58 -23.45
N ARG A 23 16.29 9.88 -22.48
CA ARG A 23 14.96 9.24 -22.60
C ARG A 23 13.90 10.18 -22.05
N ASP A 24 12.76 10.26 -22.74
CA ASP A 24 11.61 11.01 -22.24
C ASP A 24 10.98 10.27 -21.05
N PHE A 25 10.84 10.99 -19.94
CA PHE A 25 10.23 10.46 -18.71
C PHE A 25 8.76 10.06 -18.92
N ASP A 26 8.03 10.78 -19.76
CA ASP A 26 6.60 10.52 -20.00
C ASP A 26 6.35 9.26 -20.85
N GLU A 27 7.38 8.77 -21.56
CA GLU A 27 7.33 7.48 -22.27
C GLU A 27 7.53 6.28 -21.34
N ILE A 28 7.88 6.49 -20.07
CA ILE A 28 8.12 5.41 -19.11
C ILE A 28 6.80 5.05 -18.42
N ASP A 29 6.33 3.83 -18.66
CA ASP A 29 5.25 3.27 -17.84
C ASP A 29 5.73 3.07 -16.39
N ARG A 30 4.94 3.54 -15.44
CA ARG A 30 5.25 3.51 -14.00
C ARG A 30 4.18 2.72 -13.24
N PRO A 31 4.15 1.39 -13.46
CA PRO A 31 3.16 0.54 -12.81
C PRO A 31 3.41 0.44 -11.31
N GLN A 32 2.33 0.37 -10.54
CA GLN A 32 2.42 0.15 -9.11
C GLN A 32 1.42 -0.90 -8.65
N LEU A 33 1.92 -1.93 -7.95
CA LEU A 33 1.09 -2.91 -7.29
C LEU A 33 0.55 -2.32 -5.98
N ILE A 34 -0.76 -2.12 -5.94
CA ILE A 34 -1.48 -1.51 -4.81
C ILE A 34 -2.32 -2.60 -4.14
N VAL A 35 -2.03 -2.89 -2.88
CA VAL A 35 -2.88 -3.77 -2.07
C VAL A 35 -4.24 -3.11 -1.93
N CYS A 36 -5.29 -3.85 -2.29
CA CYS A 36 -6.64 -3.33 -2.34
C CYS A 36 -7.60 -4.30 -1.63
N SER A 37 -8.31 -3.80 -0.63
CA SER A 37 -9.32 -4.54 0.11
C SER A 37 -10.56 -3.67 0.28
N VAL A 38 -11.67 -4.06 -0.34
CA VAL A 38 -12.90 -3.27 -0.39
C VAL A 38 -14.03 -4.04 0.25
N ASP A 39 -14.77 -3.39 1.15
CA ASP A 39 -15.99 -3.91 1.73
C ASP A 39 -16.93 -2.76 2.14
N GLU A 40 -18.23 -3.01 2.20
CA GLU A 40 -19.21 -2.08 2.78
C GLU A 40 -18.96 -1.88 4.29
N ASP A 41 -18.49 -2.93 4.97
CA ASP A 41 -17.92 -2.84 6.31
C ASP A 41 -16.47 -2.40 6.22
N ARG A 42 -16.24 -1.11 6.47
CA ARG A 42 -14.92 -0.50 6.47
C ARG A 42 -13.90 -1.27 7.32
N GLN A 43 -14.30 -1.78 8.48
CA GLN A 43 -13.37 -2.51 9.34
C GLN A 43 -12.97 -3.86 8.73
N ALA A 44 -13.92 -4.58 8.14
CA ALA A 44 -13.63 -5.82 7.42
C ALA A 44 -12.64 -5.59 6.26
N ALA A 45 -12.78 -4.48 5.54
CA ALA A 45 -11.84 -4.10 4.48
C ALA A 45 -10.43 -3.84 5.03
N LEU A 46 -10.30 -3.07 6.11
CA LEU A 46 -8.99 -2.77 6.72
C LEU A 46 -8.32 -4.03 7.25
N ASP A 47 -9.06 -4.89 7.93
CA ASP A 47 -8.54 -6.14 8.50
C ASP A 47 -8.13 -7.12 7.40
N GLY A 48 -8.78 -7.08 6.23
CA GLY A 48 -8.42 -7.86 5.06
C GLY A 48 -6.99 -7.57 4.55
N ALA A 49 -6.52 -6.33 4.65
CA ALA A 49 -5.18 -5.94 4.23
C ALA A 49 -4.14 -5.99 5.37
N ARG A 50 -4.58 -5.91 6.62
CA ARG A 50 -3.73 -5.72 7.80
C ARG A 50 -2.65 -6.78 7.97
N LEU A 51 -2.98 -8.06 7.78
CA LEU A 51 -2.01 -9.15 7.96
C LEU A 51 -0.84 -9.06 6.97
N LEU A 52 -1.12 -8.79 5.71
CA LEU A 52 -0.06 -8.64 4.71
C LEU A 52 0.79 -7.40 4.99
N LEU A 53 0.16 -6.27 5.33
CA LEU A 53 0.90 -5.06 5.71
C LEU A 53 1.81 -5.32 6.92
N THR A 54 1.33 -6.07 7.93
CA THR A 54 2.12 -6.42 9.11
C THR A 54 3.40 -7.17 8.75
N GLN A 55 3.34 -8.11 7.80
CA GLN A 55 4.53 -8.79 7.29
C GLN A 55 5.52 -7.80 6.67
N TYR A 56 5.04 -6.84 5.87
CA TYR A 56 5.90 -5.80 5.27
C TYR A 56 6.53 -4.87 6.30
N LEU A 57 5.80 -4.53 7.37
CA LEU A 57 6.35 -3.75 8.49
C LEU A 57 7.55 -4.45 9.13
N GLY A 58 7.49 -5.78 9.26
CA GLY A 58 8.61 -6.56 9.78
C GLY A 58 9.75 -6.77 8.78
N GLN A 59 9.42 -6.97 7.48
CA GLN A 59 10.42 -7.32 6.47
C GLN A 59 11.13 -6.11 5.85
N GLN A 60 10.45 -4.96 5.77
CA GLN A 60 10.91 -3.78 5.05
C GLN A 60 10.80 -2.51 5.91
N PRO A 61 11.34 -2.51 7.15
CA PRO A 61 11.14 -1.40 8.09
C PRO A 61 11.63 -0.06 7.53
N HIS A 62 12.72 -0.04 6.76
CA HIS A 62 13.26 1.16 6.17
C HIS A 62 12.32 1.80 5.11
N ILE A 63 11.60 0.97 4.34
CA ILE A 63 10.59 1.46 3.37
C ILE A 63 9.36 1.95 4.12
N MET A 64 8.98 1.25 5.18
CA MET A 64 7.81 1.63 6.00
C MET A 64 8.07 2.92 6.78
N ALA A 65 9.26 3.11 7.34
CA ALA A 65 9.67 4.37 7.95
C ALA A 65 9.65 5.52 6.92
N ALA A 66 10.15 5.27 5.71
CA ALA A 66 10.09 6.23 4.61
C ALA A 66 8.65 6.52 4.14
N SER A 67 7.69 5.65 4.45
CA SER A 67 6.25 5.83 4.23
C SER A 67 5.51 6.37 5.46
N GLY A 68 6.22 7.03 6.39
CA GLY A 68 5.63 7.72 7.52
C GLY A 68 5.19 6.82 8.68
N VAL A 69 5.63 5.55 8.71
CA VAL A 69 5.42 4.67 9.88
C VAL A 69 6.47 5.01 10.93
N THR A 70 6.04 5.14 12.18
CA THR A 70 6.93 5.56 13.27
C THR A 70 7.89 4.47 13.71
N ASP A 71 9.08 4.86 14.17
CA ASP A 71 10.09 3.93 14.67
C ASP A 71 9.58 3.16 15.90
N GLU A 72 8.73 3.76 16.73
CA GLU A 72 8.11 3.13 17.88
C GLU A 72 7.26 1.92 17.44
N LEU A 73 6.37 2.11 16.47
CA LEU A 73 5.53 1.01 15.97
C LEU A 73 6.37 -0.07 15.30
N LEU A 74 7.37 0.30 14.51
CA LEU A 74 8.28 -0.67 13.89
C LEU A 74 9.03 -1.49 14.93
N ASN A 75 9.50 -0.87 16.01
CA ASN A 75 10.17 -1.55 17.11
C ASN A 75 9.22 -2.49 17.87
N GLU A 76 7.99 -2.07 18.16
CA GLU A 76 6.98 -2.92 18.80
C GLU A 76 6.67 -4.16 17.95
N ILE A 77 6.52 -3.99 16.64
CA ILE A 77 6.30 -5.10 15.71
C ILE A 77 7.50 -6.05 15.70
N HIS A 78 8.72 -5.54 15.67
CA HIS A 78 9.93 -6.38 15.70
C HIS A 78 10.13 -7.16 16.99
N GLN A 79 9.54 -6.73 18.11
CA GLN A 79 9.57 -7.50 19.36
C GLN A 79 8.65 -8.73 19.30
N VAL A 80 7.63 -8.72 18.46
CA VAL A 80 6.64 -9.80 18.32
C VAL A 80 6.93 -10.66 17.08
N LEU A 81 7.32 -10.01 15.97
CA LEU A 81 7.48 -10.63 14.66
C LEU A 81 8.95 -10.98 14.42
N THR A 82 9.30 -12.26 14.56
CA THR A 82 10.64 -12.75 14.23
C THR A 82 10.74 -13.08 12.73
N TRP A 83 11.94 -13.41 12.24
CA TRP A 83 12.11 -13.81 10.86
C TRP A 83 12.94 -15.10 10.73
N PRO A 84 12.44 -16.13 10.06
CA PRO A 84 11.11 -16.22 9.39
C PRO A 84 9.96 -16.23 10.40
N ALA A 85 8.90 -15.46 10.09
CA ALA A 85 7.75 -15.31 10.96
C ALA A 85 6.77 -16.50 10.84
N THR A 86 6.20 -16.91 11.95
CA THR A 86 5.08 -17.82 11.97
C THR A 86 3.75 -17.06 11.72
N HIS A 87 2.72 -17.77 11.30
CA HIS A 87 1.39 -17.17 11.12
C HIS A 87 0.84 -16.60 12.44
N GLU A 88 1.11 -17.26 13.56
CA GLU A 88 0.67 -16.82 14.90
C GLU A 88 1.35 -15.49 15.30
N GLU A 89 2.65 -15.35 15.01
CA GLU A 89 3.37 -14.09 15.25
C GLU A 89 2.81 -12.95 14.38
N VAL A 90 2.47 -13.22 13.11
CA VAL A 90 1.85 -12.21 12.25
C VAL A 90 0.49 -11.77 12.80
N ILE A 91 -0.35 -12.71 13.24
CA ILE A 91 -1.64 -12.39 13.87
C ILE A 91 -1.44 -11.59 15.17
N ALA A 92 -0.44 -11.94 15.98
CA ALA A 92 -0.16 -11.21 17.20
C ALA A 92 0.31 -9.77 16.92
N ALA A 93 1.26 -9.61 16.00
CA ALA A 93 1.80 -8.31 15.60
C ALA A 93 0.75 -7.44 14.87
N SER A 94 -0.18 -8.03 14.13
CA SER A 94 -1.20 -7.27 13.40
C SER A 94 -2.14 -6.47 14.33
N LYS A 95 -2.29 -6.91 15.56
CA LYS A 95 -3.08 -6.20 16.59
C LYS A 95 -2.45 -4.87 17.02
N LEU A 96 -1.16 -4.69 16.75
CA LEU A 96 -0.42 -3.45 17.03
C LEU A 96 -0.58 -2.43 15.89
N VAL A 97 -0.97 -2.87 14.69
CA VAL A 97 -1.04 -2.01 13.51
C VAL A 97 -2.32 -1.20 13.50
N PRO A 98 -2.26 0.13 13.61
CA PRO A 98 -3.45 0.99 13.62
C PRO A 98 -4.10 1.09 12.22
N ASP A 99 -5.39 1.44 12.19
CA ASP A 99 -6.17 1.58 10.97
C ASP A 99 -5.60 2.64 10.01
N ASP A 100 -5.10 3.75 10.53
CA ASP A 100 -4.50 4.83 9.73
C ASP A 100 -3.23 4.37 8.99
N VAL A 101 -2.45 3.47 9.58
CA VAL A 101 -1.28 2.88 8.92
C VAL A 101 -1.72 1.94 7.79
N VAL A 102 -2.81 1.17 7.99
CA VAL A 102 -3.38 0.34 6.92
C VAL A 102 -3.84 1.21 5.75
N GLN A 103 -4.64 2.24 6.01
CA GLN A 103 -5.13 3.16 4.98
C GLN A 103 -4.03 3.98 4.31
N ARG A 104 -2.96 4.29 5.03
CA ARG A 104 -1.81 5.03 4.47
C ARG A 104 -1.11 4.24 3.38
N CYS A 105 -0.91 2.94 3.58
CA CYS A 105 -0.08 2.10 2.73
C CYS A 105 -0.87 1.20 1.77
N THR A 106 -2.20 1.19 1.85
CA THR A 106 -3.07 0.32 1.04
C THR A 106 -4.32 1.06 0.57
N ALA A 107 -4.94 0.59 -0.52
CA ALA A 107 -6.25 1.06 -0.96
C ALA A 107 -7.35 0.20 -0.29
N SER A 108 -7.48 0.35 1.03
CA SER A 108 -8.42 -0.44 1.83
C SER A 108 -9.45 0.44 2.51
N GLY A 109 -10.71 0.01 2.48
CA GLY A 109 -11.84 0.73 3.05
C GLY A 109 -13.13 0.51 2.27
N THR A 110 -14.04 1.46 2.37
CA THR A 110 -15.25 1.51 1.54
C THR A 110 -14.88 1.68 0.05
N PRO A 111 -15.82 1.42 -0.88
CA PRO A 111 -15.60 1.68 -2.31
C PRO A 111 -15.07 3.08 -2.62
N GLU A 112 -15.57 4.09 -1.93
CA GLU A 112 -15.16 5.50 -2.11
C GLU A 112 -13.74 5.73 -1.60
N GLU A 113 -13.42 5.26 -0.39
CA GLU A 113 -12.08 5.39 0.20
C GLU A 113 -11.02 4.68 -0.65
N ALA A 114 -11.34 3.49 -1.20
CA ALA A 114 -10.43 2.77 -2.08
C ALA A 114 -10.16 3.51 -3.39
N LYS A 115 -11.21 4.10 -4.01
CA LYS A 115 -11.05 4.94 -5.22
C LYS A 115 -10.20 6.18 -4.95
N GLU A 116 -10.46 6.88 -3.84
CA GLU A 116 -9.66 8.03 -3.43
C GLU A 116 -8.19 7.65 -3.27
N LYS A 117 -7.91 6.55 -2.59
CA LYS A 117 -6.54 6.09 -2.39
C LYS A 117 -5.85 5.72 -3.70
N VAL A 118 -6.51 5.01 -4.61
CA VAL A 118 -5.94 4.70 -5.93
C VAL A 118 -5.67 5.98 -6.72
N LYS A 119 -6.58 6.97 -6.63
CA LYS A 119 -6.37 8.28 -7.25
C LYS A 119 -5.14 9.00 -6.67
N GLU A 120 -4.90 8.96 -5.36
CA GLU A 120 -3.69 9.51 -4.75
C GLU A 120 -2.40 8.89 -5.35
N TYR A 121 -2.39 7.57 -5.60
CA TYR A 121 -1.25 6.91 -6.27
C TYR A 121 -1.06 7.41 -7.71
N ILE A 122 -2.14 7.60 -8.45
CA ILE A 122 -2.10 8.15 -9.81
C ILE A 122 -1.59 9.59 -9.79
N ASP A 123 -2.13 10.43 -8.92
CA ASP A 123 -1.74 11.83 -8.77
C ASP A 123 -0.25 12.00 -8.36
N THR A 124 0.35 10.97 -7.74
CA THR A 124 1.76 10.94 -7.36
C THR A 124 2.66 10.22 -8.36
N GLY A 125 2.18 9.95 -9.58
CA GLY A 125 3.00 9.51 -10.71
C GLY A 125 2.82 8.06 -11.14
N CYS A 126 1.92 7.29 -10.55
CA CYS A 126 1.56 5.96 -11.03
C CYS A 126 0.77 6.07 -12.34
N THR A 127 1.25 5.49 -13.44
CA THR A 127 0.54 5.48 -14.73
C THR A 127 -0.35 4.25 -14.89
N THR A 128 0.00 3.14 -14.25
CA THR A 128 -0.70 1.86 -14.36
C THR A 128 -0.92 1.27 -12.95
N PRO A 129 -2.02 1.60 -12.26
CA PRO A 129 -2.34 0.97 -10.98
C PRO A 129 -2.73 -0.49 -11.20
N ILE A 130 -2.04 -1.40 -10.50
CA ILE A 130 -2.31 -2.84 -10.50
C ILE A 130 -2.90 -3.18 -9.13
N LEU A 131 -4.20 -3.45 -9.09
CA LEU A 131 -4.87 -3.75 -7.83
C LEU A 131 -4.63 -5.20 -7.41
N TYR A 132 -4.01 -5.39 -6.24
CA TYR A 132 -3.79 -6.69 -5.64
C TYR A 132 -4.91 -6.99 -4.64
N PRO A 133 -5.84 -7.90 -4.99
CA PRO A 133 -7.05 -8.12 -4.21
C PRO A 133 -6.75 -8.84 -2.89
N LEU A 134 -7.22 -8.26 -1.80
CA LEU A 134 -7.27 -8.90 -0.48
C LEU A 134 -8.65 -8.68 0.13
N GLY A 135 -8.86 -9.32 1.28
CA GLY A 135 -10.11 -9.17 2.02
C GLY A 135 -11.21 -10.12 1.56
N PRO A 136 -12.37 -10.04 2.18
CA PRO A 136 -13.44 -11.01 1.99
C PRO A 136 -14.24 -10.81 0.70
N ASN A 137 -14.23 -9.61 0.09
CA ASN A 137 -15.17 -9.22 -0.96
C ASN A 137 -14.47 -8.76 -2.26
N VAL A 138 -13.83 -9.72 -2.94
CA VAL A 138 -13.12 -9.44 -4.20
C VAL A 138 -14.07 -9.00 -5.32
N GLU A 139 -15.31 -9.50 -5.34
CA GLU A 139 -16.32 -9.12 -6.33
C GLU A 139 -16.68 -7.65 -6.19
N LEU A 140 -16.93 -7.17 -4.97
CA LEU A 140 -17.19 -5.76 -4.72
C LEU A 140 -16.00 -4.88 -5.16
N MET A 141 -14.77 -5.32 -4.93
CA MET A 141 -13.59 -4.60 -5.41
C MET A 141 -13.59 -4.48 -6.94
N ILE A 142 -13.88 -5.58 -7.66
CA ILE A 142 -13.99 -5.56 -9.13
C ILE A 142 -15.08 -4.60 -9.58
N ASP A 143 -16.25 -4.66 -8.97
CA ASP A 143 -17.39 -3.79 -9.30
C ASP A 143 -17.07 -2.31 -9.00
N THR A 144 -16.38 -2.05 -7.89
CA THR A 144 -15.95 -0.70 -7.49
C THR A 144 -15.13 -0.01 -8.57
N PHE A 145 -14.22 -0.74 -9.22
CA PHE A 145 -13.33 -0.18 -10.23
C PHE A 145 -13.78 -0.43 -11.67
N SER A 146 -14.86 -1.20 -11.87
CA SER A 146 -15.42 -1.45 -13.21
C SER A 146 -15.91 -0.15 -13.84
N GLY A 147 -15.29 0.25 -14.95
CA GLY A 147 -15.63 1.49 -15.64
C GLY A 147 -15.27 2.79 -14.90
N TRP A 148 -14.63 2.69 -13.73
CA TRP A 148 -14.13 3.87 -13.01
C TRP A 148 -13.02 4.57 -13.81
N LYS A 149 -13.09 5.90 -13.84
CA LYS A 149 -12.07 6.76 -14.44
C LYS A 149 -11.65 7.77 -13.39
N PRO A 150 -10.36 7.79 -12.99
CA PRO A 150 -9.80 8.70 -12.01
C PRO A 150 -9.82 10.16 -12.48
#